data_760dbac5dd315cb81659eb39c403595e
#
_entry.id   760dbac5dd315cb81659eb39c403595e
#
_cell.length_a   1.000
_cell.length_b   1.000
_cell.length_c   1.000
_cell.angle_alpha   90.00
_cell.angle_beta   90.00
_cell.angle_gamma   90.00
#
_symmetry.space_group_name_H-M   'P 1'
#
loop_
_entity.id
_entity.type
_entity.pdbx_description
1 polymer ?
#
loop_
_entity_poly.entity_id
_entity_poly.type
_entity_poly.pdbx_seq_one_letter_code
_entity_poly.pdbx_strand_id
1 'polypeptide(L)'
;MKKLFLLAFCLVICHTSYSQTEEEMKAWEAYMTPTEMHKWLATLDGEWDADITMWMDPSQPPIKSKGTTTMKMIMDGRYQHSDHTGEFAGMPFYGQSLVAFDNAKKKIISTWIDTMGTGVMILEGTFDSKTKTMNLIGTMVDPISGADLNVKEVVTYTSEDSHKFEMFIVMGDTEMKSMEIIYSRKK
;
A
#
# COMPACT_ATOMS: atom_id res chain seq x y z
N MET A 1 59.17 52.49 -17.43
CA MET A 1 58.22 52.53 -16.30
C MET A 1 56.88 52.02 -16.78
N LYS A 2 56.57 50.73 -16.61
CA LYS A 2 55.28 50.14 -17.03
C LYS A 2 54.39 50.03 -15.77
N LYS A 3 53.31 50.78 -15.74
CA LYS A 3 52.31 50.72 -14.67
C LYS A 3 51.43 49.53 -14.91
N LEU A 4 51.50 48.53 -14.00
CA LEU A 4 50.64 47.34 -13.99
C LEU A 4 49.34 47.70 -13.29
N PHE A 5 48.20 47.75 -14.04
CA PHE A 5 46.87 47.91 -13.49
C PHE A 5 46.36 46.53 -13.06
N LEU A 6 46.29 46.28 -11.76
CA LEU A 6 45.66 45.12 -11.17
C LEU A 6 44.15 45.33 -11.08
N LEU A 7 43.41 44.74 -11.99
CA LEU A 7 41.96 44.74 -11.96
C LEU A 7 41.50 43.67 -10.99
N ALA A 8 41.08 44.07 -9.78
CA ALA A 8 40.48 43.14 -8.81
C ALA A 8 39.02 42.88 -9.26
N PHE A 9 38.78 41.72 -9.86
CA PHE A 9 37.46 41.25 -10.19
C PHE A 9 36.84 40.62 -8.94
N CYS A 10 36.04 41.42 -8.17
CA CYS A 10 35.22 40.91 -7.08
C CYS A 10 34.09 40.05 -7.64
N LEU A 11 34.29 38.73 -7.62
CA LEU A 11 33.20 37.75 -7.84
C LEU A 11 32.26 37.83 -6.63
N VAL A 12 31.20 38.58 -6.75
CA VAL A 12 30.06 38.52 -5.82
C VAL A 12 29.33 37.22 -6.12
N ILE A 13 29.67 36.15 -5.41
CA ILE A 13 28.88 34.92 -5.40
C ILE A 13 27.63 35.22 -4.59
N CYS A 14 26.55 35.60 -5.27
CA CYS A 14 25.21 35.62 -4.67
C CYS A 14 24.84 34.20 -4.32
N HIS A 15 25.10 33.77 -3.08
CA HIS A 15 24.48 32.62 -2.50
C HIS A 15 22.99 32.94 -2.32
N THR A 16 22.16 32.55 -3.27
CA THR A 16 20.71 32.49 -3.05
C THR A 16 20.49 31.37 -2.04
N SER A 17 20.53 31.74 -0.76
CA SER A 17 20.02 30.87 0.30
C SER A 17 18.51 30.75 0.06
N TYR A 18 18.06 29.61 -0.50
CA TYR A 18 16.64 29.24 -0.46
C TYR A 18 16.31 28.96 1.01
N SER A 19 15.94 30.01 1.75
CA SER A 19 15.32 29.85 3.05
C SER A 19 13.90 29.34 2.78
N GLN A 20 13.58 28.15 3.27
CA GLN A 20 12.20 27.67 3.24
C GLN A 20 11.31 28.67 3.96
N THR A 21 10.18 28.98 3.36
CA THR A 21 9.18 29.85 3.98
C THR A 21 8.53 29.13 5.17
N GLU A 22 7.96 29.91 6.08
CA GLU A 22 7.20 29.33 7.22
C GLU A 22 6.05 28.42 6.74
N GLU A 23 5.41 28.78 5.62
CA GLU A 23 4.36 27.98 5.00
C GLU A 23 4.88 26.65 4.45
N GLU A 24 6.04 26.66 3.79
CA GLU A 24 6.69 25.44 3.32
C GLU A 24 7.08 24.52 4.47
N MET A 25 7.63 25.05 5.56
CA MET A 25 7.97 24.26 6.75
C MET A 25 6.72 23.63 7.38
N LYS A 26 5.62 24.38 7.51
CA LYS A 26 4.34 23.84 8.01
C LYS A 26 3.76 22.75 7.10
N ALA A 27 3.89 22.92 5.78
CA ALA A 27 3.45 21.91 4.82
C ALA A 27 4.26 20.62 4.96
N TRP A 28 5.58 20.71 5.11
CA TRP A 28 6.44 19.57 5.37
C TRP A 28 6.13 18.88 6.70
N GLU A 29 5.94 19.65 7.77
CA GLU A 29 5.55 19.12 9.08
C GLU A 29 4.23 18.33 9.00
N ALA A 30 3.22 18.91 8.36
CA ALA A 30 1.93 18.26 8.15
C ALA A 30 2.06 16.97 7.30
N TYR A 31 2.93 16.98 6.29
CA TYR A 31 3.17 15.81 5.44
C TYR A 31 3.86 14.69 6.21
N MET A 32 4.86 14.99 7.02
CA MET A 32 5.67 14.02 7.76
C MET A 32 4.98 13.45 9.00
N THR A 33 3.93 14.12 9.52
CA THR A 33 3.33 13.77 10.80
C THR A 33 2.24 12.71 10.63
N PRO A 34 2.34 11.55 11.32
CA PRO A 34 1.25 10.56 11.33
C PRO A 34 -0.06 11.16 11.84
N THR A 35 -1.15 10.86 11.14
CA THR A 35 -2.50 11.38 11.42
C THR A 35 -3.40 10.32 12.05
N GLU A 36 -4.68 10.63 12.27
CA GLU A 36 -5.67 9.67 12.78
C GLU A 36 -5.80 8.43 11.87
N MET A 37 -5.55 8.56 10.56
CA MET A 37 -5.55 7.39 9.67
C MET A 37 -4.41 6.42 9.98
N HIS A 38 -3.23 6.94 10.30
CA HIS A 38 -2.10 6.11 10.72
C HIS A 38 -2.34 5.44 12.08
N LYS A 39 -2.95 6.15 13.02
CA LYS A 39 -3.36 5.58 14.32
C LYS A 39 -4.40 4.47 14.14
N TRP A 40 -5.31 4.67 13.20
CA TRP A 40 -6.30 3.66 12.86
C TRP A 40 -5.63 2.41 12.25
N LEU A 41 -4.69 2.56 11.31
CA LEU A 41 -3.90 1.44 10.78
C LEU A 41 -3.16 0.69 11.90
N ALA A 42 -2.63 1.41 12.91
CA ALA A 42 -1.95 0.80 14.05
C ALA A 42 -2.87 -0.10 14.91
N THR A 43 -4.20 0.10 14.86
CA THR A 43 -5.13 -0.80 15.57
C THR A 43 -5.18 -2.21 14.98
N LEU A 44 -4.66 -2.37 13.76
CA LEU A 44 -4.60 -3.65 13.07
C LEU A 44 -3.31 -4.43 13.37
N ASP A 45 -2.35 -3.84 14.08
CA ASP A 45 -1.11 -4.50 14.45
C ASP A 45 -1.41 -5.79 15.24
N GLY A 46 -0.67 -6.86 14.91
CA GLY A 46 -0.81 -8.16 15.55
C GLY A 46 -0.79 -9.32 14.55
N GLU A 47 -1.15 -10.50 15.05
CA GLU A 47 -1.21 -11.73 14.26
C GLU A 47 -2.67 -12.07 13.92
N TRP A 48 -2.86 -12.59 12.70
CA TRP A 48 -4.16 -12.91 12.15
C TRP A 48 -4.14 -14.28 11.48
N ASP A 49 -5.19 -15.07 11.72
CA ASP A 49 -5.50 -16.23 10.90
C ASP A 49 -6.26 -15.78 9.65
N ALA A 50 -5.95 -16.39 8.50
CA ALA A 50 -6.55 -16.09 7.21
C ALA A 50 -7.23 -17.32 6.64
N ASP A 51 -8.56 -17.27 6.48
CA ASP A 51 -9.34 -18.23 5.71
C ASP A 51 -9.49 -17.71 4.28
N ILE A 52 -8.82 -18.36 3.32
CA ILE A 52 -8.66 -17.88 1.94
C ILE A 52 -9.57 -18.69 1.02
N THR A 53 -10.31 -18.01 0.15
CA THR A 53 -11.12 -18.60 -0.92
C THR A 53 -10.73 -17.94 -2.24
N MET A 54 -10.34 -18.71 -3.25
CA MET A 54 -9.94 -18.20 -4.58
C MET A 54 -10.78 -18.84 -5.69
N TRP A 55 -11.19 -18.00 -6.66
CA TRP A 55 -11.93 -18.39 -7.86
C TRP A 55 -11.02 -18.19 -9.08
N MET A 56 -10.32 -19.26 -9.49
CA MET A 56 -9.43 -19.23 -10.66
C MET A 56 -10.21 -19.37 -11.98
N ASP A 57 -11.31 -20.11 -11.95
CA ASP A 57 -12.20 -20.36 -13.08
C ASP A 57 -13.65 -20.33 -12.55
N PRO A 58 -14.53 -19.46 -13.08
CA PRO A 58 -15.92 -19.41 -12.65
C PRO A 58 -16.72 -20.71 -12.82
N SER A 59 -16.25 -21.61 -13.70
CA SER A 59 -16.88 -22.92 -13.94
C SER A 59 -16.44 -24.00 -12.95
N GLN A 60 -15.43 -23.74 -12.12
CA GLN A 60 -14.86 -24.69 -11.17
C GLN A 60 -15.19 -24.30 -9.72
N PRO A 61 -15.24 -25.25 -8.79
CA PRO A 61 -15.33 -24.94 -7.37
C PRO A 61 -14.14 -24.08 -6.92
N PRO A 62 -14.35 -23.15 -5.97
CA PRO A 62 -13.26 -22.35 -5.45
C PRO A 62 -12.22 -23.19 -4.69
N ILE A 63 -10.97 -22.76 -4.78
CA ILE A 63 -9.87 -23.32 -3.99
C ILE A 63 -9.91 -22.66 -2.61
N LYS A 64 -9.84 -23.49 -1.55
CA LYS A 64 -9.79 -23.01 -0.17
C LYS A 64 -8.46 -23.36 0.46
N SER A 65 -7.87 -22.40 1.16
CA SER A 65 -6.64 -22.60 1.92
C SER A 65 -6.65 -21.76 3.20
N LYS A 66 -5.65 -21.95 4.02
CA LYS A 66 -5.43 -21.17 5.25
C LYS A 66 -4.04 -20.54 5.23
N GLY A 67 -3.95 -19.41 5.87
CA GLY A 67 -2.68 -18.71 6.05
C GLY A 67 -2.64 -17.97 7.37
N THR A 68 -1.54 -17.28 7.58
CA THR A 68 -1.38 -16.35 8.71
C THR A 68 -0.79 -15.04 8.21
N THR A 69 -1.13 -13.96 8.90
CA THR A 69 -0.63 -12.63 8.60
C THR A 69 -0.15 -11.96 9.87
N THR A 70 1.03 -11.36 9.82
CA THR A 70 1.51 -10.45 10.88
C THR A 70 1.50 -9.04 10.33
N MET A 71 0.77 -8.14 10.98
CA MET A 71 0.68 -6.72 10.62
C MET A 71 1.41 -5.87 11.64
N LYS A 72 2.17 -4.88 11.22
CA LYS A 72 2.91 -3.99 12.10
C LYS A 72 3.16 -2.63 11.47
N MET A 73 2.93 -1.57 12.27
CA MET A 73 3.39 -0.23 11.89
C MET A 73 4.91 -0.14 11.95
N ILE A 74 5.51 0.45 10.93
CA ILE A 74 6.94 0.69 10.81
C ILE A 74 7.23 2.19 10.58
N MET A 75 8.51 2.59 10.57
CA MET A 75 8.96 3.97 10.34
C MET A 75 8.23 4.98 11.25
N ASP A 76 8.25 4.71 12.57
CA ASP A 76 7.58 5.53 13.58
C ASP A 76 6.08 5.76 13.30
N GLY A 77 5.38 4.70 12.88
CA GLY A 77 3.94 4.71 12.67
C GLY A 77 3.48 5.34 11.35
N ARG A 78 4.33 5.39 10.32
CA ARG A 78 3.99 5.98 9.01
C ARG A 78 3.45 4.98 8.00
N TYR A 79 3.86 3.72 8.09
CA TYR A 79 3.49 2.67 7.16
C TYR A 79 3.08 1.43 7.92
N GLN A 80 2.08 0.71 7.41
CA GLN A 80 1.77 -0.63 7.88
C GLN A 80 2.42 -1.65 6.95
N HIS A 81 3.29 -2.46 7.50
CA HIS A 81 3.89 -3.61 6.83
C HIS A 81 3.18 -4.89 7.27
N SER A 82 2.96 -5.80 6.32
CA SER A 82 2.37 -7.11 6.63
C SER A 82 3.14 -8.22 5.96
N ASP A 83 3.40 -9.28 6.74
CA ASP A 83 3.96 -10.55 6.27
C ASP A 83 2.84 -11.59 6.22
N HIS A 84 2.68 -12.23 5.07
CA HIS A 84 1.66 -13.24 4.82
C HIS A 84 2.32 -14.58 4.54
N THR A 85 1.89 -15.63 5.22
CA THR A 85 2.37 -17.00 5.00
C THR A 85 1.19 -17.94 4.82
N GLY A 86 1.38 -18.98 4.02
CA GLY A 86 0.32 -19.94 3.75
C GLY A 86 0.77 -21.01 2.78
N GLU A 87 -0.20 -21.57 2.06
CA GLU A 87 -0.01 -22.54 1.01
C GLU A 87 -0.86 -22.19 -0.21
N PHE A 88 -0.28 -22.29 -1.39
CA PHE A 88 -0.98 -22.18 -2.65
C PHE A 88 -0.73 -23.40 -3.52
N ALA A 89 -1.79 -24.13 -3.86
CA ALA A 89 -1.74 -25.35 -4.69
C ALA A 89 -0.71 -26.40 -4.20
N GLY A 90 -0.57 -26.57 -2.87
CA GLY A 90 0.37 -27.50 -2.26
C GLY A 90 1.80 -27.00 -2.14
N MET A 91 2.06 -25.75 -2.49
CA MET A 91 3.38 -25.12 -2.38
C MET A 91 3.38 -24.06 -1.27
N PRO A 92 4.48 -23.93 -0.51
CA PRO A 92 4.63 -22.82 0.44
C PRO A 92 4.47 -21.46 -0.25
N PHE A 93 3.67 -20.60 0.34
CA PHE A 93 3.42 -19.24 -0.12
C PHE A 93 3.92 -18.23 0.90
N TYR A 94 4.59 -17.18 0.40
CA TYR A 94 4.96 -16.03 1.19
C TYR A 94 4.70 -14.76 0.40
N GLY A 95 4.06 -13.77 1.04
CA GLY A 95 3.78 -12.46 0.45
C GLY A 95 3.99 -11.34 1.45
N GLN A 96 4.22 -10.14 0.94
CA GLN A 96 4.36 -8.92 1.74
C GLN A 96 3.50 -7.80 1.17
N SER A 97 2.92 -7.01 2.06
CA SER A 97 2.26 -5.77 1.69
C SER A 97 2.82 -4.58 2.48
N LEU A 98 2.78 -3.42 1.86
CA LEU A 98 3.02 -2.14 2.52
C LEU A 98 1.84 -1.23 2.23
N VAL A 99 1.16 -0.78 3.30
CA VAL A 99 0.05 0.18 3.21
C VAL A 99 0.51 1.53 3.75
N ALA A 100 0.33 2.57 2.95
CA ALA A 100 0.63 3.96 3.26
C ALA A 100 -0.63 4.82 3.19
N PHE A 101 -0.69 5.87 4.01
CA PHE A 101 -1.63 6.95 3.82
C PHE A 101 -0.87 8.23 3.50
N ASP A 102 -1.01 8.71 2.26
CA ASP A 102 -0.40 9.96 1.82
C ASP A 102 -1.19 11.16 2.36
N ASN A 103 -0.58 11.88 3.29
CA ASN A 103 -1.20 13.04 3.94
C ASN A 103 -1.52 14.18 2.96
N ALA A 104 -0.73 14.36 1.91
CA ALA A 104 -0.94 15.42 0.92
C ALA A 104 -2.05 15.07 -0.07
N LYS A 105 -2.05 13.83 -0.57
CA LYS A 105 -3.04 13.34 -1.54
C LYS A 105 -4.34 12.87 -0.88
N LYS A 106 -4.33 12.62 0.44
CA LYS A 106 -5.44 12.00 1.19
C LYS A 106 -5.88 10.66 0.61
N LYS A 107 -4.90 9.87 0.17
CA LYS A 107 -5.10 8.56 -0.46
C LYS A 107 -4.37 7.47 0.31
N ILE A 108 -4.92 6.27 0.24
CA ILE A 108 -4.23 5.05 0.61
C ILE A 108 -3.48 4.55 -0.62
N ILE A 109 -2.26 4.07 -0.40
CA ILE A 109 -1.43 3.38 -1.39
C ILE A 109 -1.08 2.04 -0.78
N SER A 110 -1.34 0.96 -1.51
CA SER A 110 -0.98 -0.40 -1.13
C SER A 110 -0.03 -0.98 -2.17
N THR A 111 0.99 -1.68 -1.70
CA THR A 111 1.87 -2.47 -2.58
C THR A 111 1.83 -3.94 -2.15
N TRP A 112 1.98 -4.84 -3.12
CA TRP A 112 2.03 -6.28 -2.90
C TRP A 112 3.15 -6.91 -3.70
N ILE A 113 3.89 -7.82 -3.04
CA ILE A 113 4.87 -8.72 -3.64
C ILE A 113 4.71 -10.11 -3.02
N ASP A 114 4.97 -11.17 -3.79
CA ASP A 114 4.90 -12.54 -3.31
C ASP A 114 5.85 -13.49 -4.05
N THR A 115 5.89 -14.73 -3.58
CA THR A 115 6.75 -15.79 -4.15
C THR A 115 6.23 -16.39 -5.46
N MET A 116 5.05 -15.97 -5.94
CA MET A 116 4.46 -16.48 -7.19
C MET A 116 4.77 -15.58 -8.38
N GLY A 117 5.31 -14.37 -8.14
CA GLY A 117 5.65 -13.40 -9.17
C GLY A 117 6.98 -12.69 -8.92
N THR A 118 7.38 -11.85 -9.88
CA THR A 118 8.57 -10.99 -9.79
C THR A 118 8.24 -9.52 -9.96
N GLY A 119 6.96 -9.20 -10.17
CA GLY A 119 6.45 -7.85 -10.29
C GLY A 119 6.05 -7.25 -8.94
N VAL A 120 5.66 -5.99 -8.96
CA VAL A 120 5.05 -5.30 -7.81
C VAL A 120 3.66 -4.86 -8.22
N MET A 121 2.63 -5.26 -7.48
CA MET A 121 1.30 -4.71 -7.63
C MET A 121 1.17 -3.44 -6.79
N ILE A 122 0.62 -2.38 -7.38
CA ILE A 122 0.39 -1.10 -6.70
C ILE A 122 -1.06 -0.71 -6.90
N LEU A 123 -1.74 -0.43 -5.79
CA LEU A 123 -3.12 0.03 -5.78
C LEU A 123 -3.23 1.34 -5.02
N GLU A 124 -4.13 2.21 -5.46
CA GLU A 124 -4.47 3.46 -4.78
C GLU A 124 -5.97 3.53 -4.51
N GLY A 125 -6.34 4.20 -3.44
CA GLY A 125 -7.75 4.41 -3.15
C GLY A 125 -8.03 5.20 -1.89
N THR A 126 -9.20 4.96 -1.30
CA THR A 126 -9.71 5.73 -0.16
C THR A 126 -10.24 4.81 0.92
N PHE A 127 -10.31 5.36 2.13
CA PHE A 127 -10.99 4.73 3.27
C PHE A 127 -12.25 5.52 3.63
N ASP A 128 -13.39 4.82 3.67
CA ASP A 128 -14.63 5.36 4.20
C ASP A 128 -14.75 5.00 5.69
N SER A 129 -14.63 5.99 6.55
CA SER A 129 -14.70 5.82 8.00
C SER A 129 -16.10 5.44 8.52
N LYS A 130 -17.18 5.70 7.75
CA LYS A 130 -18.55 5.37 8.14
C LYS A 130 -18.84 3.89 7.93
N THR A 131 -18.43 3.37 6.77
CA THR A 131 -18.60 1.95 6.42
C THR A 131 -17.42 1.10 6.87
N LYS A 132 -16.33 1.74 7.34
CA LYS A 132 -15.06 1.10 7.67
C LYS A 132 -14.54 0.24 6.51
N THR A 133 -14.62 0.79 5.29
CA THR A 133 -14.24 0.09 4.07
C THR A 133 -13.13 0.84 3.35
N MET A 134 -12.09 0.11 2.99
CA MET A 134 -11.02 0.57 2.11
C MET A 134 -11.32 0.06 0.71
N ASN A 135 -11.33 0.96 -0.29
CA ASN A 135 -11.51 0.62 -1.70
C ASN A 135 -10.26 1.05 -2.45
N LEU A 136 -9.59 0.11 -3.08
CA LEU A 136 -8.35 0.32 -3.82
C LEU A 136 -8.52 -0.18 -5.26
N ILE A 137 -7.89 0.51 -6.19
CA ILE A 137 -7.83 0.13 -7.61
C ILE A 137 -6.39 0.20 -8.11
N GLY A 138 -6.04 -0.66 -9.02
CA GLY A 138 -4.72 -0.72 -9.64
C GLY A 138 -4.67 -1.77 -10.73
N THR A 139 -3.47 -2.24 -11.03
CA THR A 139 -3.25 -3.29 -12.03
C THR A 139 -2.34 -4.39 -11.49
N MET A 140 -2.54 -5.60 -12.00
CA MET A 140 -1.61 -6.72 -11.86
C MET A 140 -1.26 -7.23 -13.27
N VAL A 141 -0.09 -7.85 -13.42
CA VAL A 141 0.31 -8.45 -14.69
C VAL A 141 -0.31 -9.84 -14.81
N ASP A 142 -0.93 -10.13 -15.96
CA ASP A 142 -1.23 -11.50 -16.38
C ASP A 142 0.05 -12.16 -16.87
N PRO A 143 0.58 -13.19 -16.19
CA PRO A 143 1.85 -13.83 -16.57
C PRO A 143 1.77 -14.60 -17.89
N ILE A 144 0.57 -14.90 -18.40
CA ILE A 144 0.38 -15.63 -19.67
C ILE A 144 0.49 -14.70 -20.87
N SER A 145 -0.19 -13.55 -20.82
CA SER A 145 -0.22 -12.58 -21.92
C SER A 145 0.79 -11.45 -21.77
N GLY A 146 1.28 -11.18 -20.55
CA GLY A 146 2.08 -10.02 -20.21
C GLY A 146 1.28 -8.72 -20.15
N ALA A 147 -0.05 -8.78 -20.25
CA ALA A 147 -0.92 -7.61 -20.22
C ALA A 147 -1.27 -7.22 -18.77
N ASP A 148 -1.59 -5.93 -18.58
CA ASP A 148 -2.14 -5.45 -17.32
C ASP A 148 -3.61 -5.83 -17.21
N LEU A 149 -3.98 -6.42 -16.07
CA LEU A 149 -5.35 -6.65 -15.63
C LEU A 149 -5.74 -5.60 -14.59
N ASN A 150 -6.88 -4.95 -14.79
CA ASN A 150 -7.41 -4.04 -13.78
C ASN A 150 -7.90 -4.82 -12.56
N VAL A 151 -7.50 -4.36 -11.39
CA VAL A 151 -7.81 -4.98 -10.09
C VAL A 151 -8.51 -3.96 -9.21
N LYS A 152 -9.52 -4.44 -8.48
CA LYS A 152 -10.15 -3.73 -7.38
C LYS A 152 -10.03 -4.56 -6.13
N GLU A 153 -9.61 -3.95 -5.03
CA GLU A 153 -9.62 -4.54 -3.70
C GLU A 153 -10.58 -3.80 -2.78
N VAL A 154 -11.32 -4.57 -2.00
CA VAL A 154 -12.24 -4.06 -1.00
C VAL A 154 -11.91 -4.70 0.33
N VAL A 155 -11.50 -3.90 1.33
CA VAL A 155 -11.25 -4.39 2.68
C VAL A 155 -12.30 -3.80 3.61
N THR A 156 -13.12 -4.66 4.21
CA THR A 156 -14.18 -4.26 5.14
C THR A 156 -13.84 -4.71 6.56
N TYR A 157 -13.71 -3.77 7.47
CA TYR A 157 -13.40 -4.02 8.88
C TYR A 157 -14.68 -4.22 9.66
N THR A 158 -14.98 -5.47 9.98
CA THR A 158 -16.24 -5.89 10.60
C THR A 158 -16.24 -5.75 12.12
N SER A 159 -15.06 -5.90 12.75
CA SER A 159 -14.85 -5.68 14.18
C SER A 159 -13.36 -5.40 14.45
N GLU A 160 -12.97 -5.22 15.72
CA GLU A 160 -11.56 -5.11 16.14
C GLU A 160 -10.78 -6.41 15.88
N ASP A 161 -11.46 -7.54 15.86
CA ASP A 161 -10.88 -8.89 15.73
C ASP A 161 -11.19 -9.55 14.39
N SER A 162 -11.83 -8.86 13.44
CA SER A 162 -12.16 -9.44 12.14
C SER A 162 -12.25 -8.41 11.03
N HIS A 163 -11.71 -8.76 9.87
CA HIS A 163 -11.90 -8.00 8.62
C HIS A 163 -11.95 -8.96 7.43
N LYS A 164 -12.62 -8.49 6.39
CA LYS A 164 -12.78 -9.21 5.12
C LYS A 164 -12.03 -8.46 4.02
N PHE A 165 -11.22 -9.19 3.26
CA PHE A 165 -10.59 -8.74 2.03
C PHE A 165 -11.29 -9.41 0.84
N GLU A 166 -11.58 -8.64 -0.20
CA GLU A 166 -12.12 -9.12 -1.46
C GLU A 166 -11.32 -8.53 -2.61
N MET A 167 -10.94 -9.36 -3.59
CA MET A 167 -10.27 -8.92 -4.81
C MET A 167 -11.11 -9.27 -6.03
N PHE A 168 -11.18 -8.33 -6.96
CA PHE A 168 -11.93 -8.45 -8.20
C PHE A 168 -11.03 -8.15 -9.40
N ILE A 169 -11.15 -8.95 -10.45
CA ILE A 169 -10.65 -8.61 -11.79
C ILE A 169 -11.74 -7.79 -12.48
N VAL A 170 -11.37 -6.62 -13.01
CA VAL A 170 -12.27 -5.67 -13.63
C VAL A 170 -12.11 -5.70 -15.15
N MET A 171 -13.16 -6.09 -15.86
CA MET A 171 -13.20 -6.20 -17.31
C MET A 171 -14.33 -5.31 -17.86
N GLY A 172 -14.01 -4.08 -18.24
CA GLY A 172 -15.02 -3.08 -18.61
C GLY A 172 -15.95 -2.79 -17.45
N ASP A 173 -17.23 -3.01 -17.61
CA ASP A 173 -18.26 -2.81 -16.58
C ASP A 173 -18.51 -4.05 -15.69
N THR A 174 -17.75 -5.12 -15.88
CA THR A 174 -17.91 -6.38 -15.15
C THR A 174 -16.81 -6.55 -14.10
N GLU A 175 -17.21 -6.83 -12.85
CA GLU A 175 -16.31 -7.19 -11.77
C GLU A 175 -16.48 -8.70 -11.47
N MET A 176 -15.38 -9.45 -11.59
CA MET A 176 -15.33 -10.88 -11.27
C MET A 176 -14.53 -11.07 -10.00
N LYS A 177 -15.16 -11.57 -8.92
CA LYS A 177 -14.46 -11.88 -7.69
C LYS A 177 -13.46 -13.00 -7.95
N SER A 178 -12.18 -12.74 -7.66
CA SER A 178 -11.07 -13.69 -7.81
C SER A 178 -10.58 -14.22 -6.47
N MET A 179 -10.73 -13.44 -5.38
CA MET A 179 -10.29 -13.82 -4.04
C MET A 179 -11.18 -13.22 -2.96
N GLU A 180 -11.33 -13.98 -1.88
CA GLU A 180 -11.88 -13.50 -0.61
C GLU A 180 -11.04 -14.07 0.54
N ILE A 181 -10.71 -13.23 1.52
CA ILE A 181 -10.01 -13.66 2.73
C ILE A 181 -10.77 -13.12 3.94
N ILE A 182 -11.08 -14.01 4.87
CA ILE A 182 -11.59 -13.64 6.19
C ILE A 182 -10.45 -13.71 7.18
N TYR A 183 -10.10 -12.56 7.73
CA TYR A 183 -9.09 -12.45 8.77
C TYR A 183 -9.74 -12.48 10.16
N SER A 184 -9.16 -13.28 11.05
CA SER A 184 -9.52 -13.36 12.46
C SER A 184 -8.28 -13.15 13.32
N ARG A 185 -8.34 -12.21 14.28
CA ARG A 185 -7.19 -11.89 15.15
C ARG A 185 -6.83 -13.11 16.00
N LYS A 186 -5.56 -13.47 16.05
CA LYS A 186 -5.06 -14.47 17.01
C LYS A 186 -5.10 -13.92 18.41
N LYS A 187 -5.56 -14.74 19.34
CA LYS A 187 -5.61 -14.44 20.79
C LYS A 187 -4.40 -14.96 21.52
#